data_e7572df843ff3ce5cbab96466ea22223
#
_entry.id   e7572df843ff3ce5cbab96466ea22223
#
_cell.length_a   1.000
_cell.length_b   1.000
_cell.length_c   1.000
_cell.angle_alpha   90.00
_cell.angle_beta   90.00
_cell.angle_gamma   90.00
#
_symmetry.space_group_name_H-M   'P 1'
#
loop_
_entity.id
_entity.type
_entity.pdbx_description
1 polymer ?
#
loop_
_entity_poly.entity_id
_entity_poly.type
_entity_poly.pdbx_seq_one_letter_code
_entity_poly.pdbx_strand_id
1 'polypeptide(L)'
;MMDESTELSLTIAQIVQRLKGSHLHSQIERQAKECLHQPDIKLESLKEDVRSFLKTSGWERKLQNAVYRELHVQLPPSHPAAPPEHLKEPLAYMRKAQASWEKRVLKSLNSMSTELGVPLARMRPAVEQKELTNKWNEMGTDEPDLSRFRPVYAPKDFLEVLISLRNPNHDSSEDISARSHWGLIQVPLNVRDIPQLRQAYSELNLTTGQLGIDDHAHVHPDLFENDYVQIGKKVVADQDSAAAQQYSRQGCPTGLRAELWALILNSTNQPPDVMHYEQLKAGVIQHDLLVDNLIYKDVKLTASNDDYYFVFEDFLYQVMCFSPLYVLMLLFQEEHRMSRIKQGVCVCVCVCPPVAPLCFLYNEPSKLYSVFREMYIRYFFRLHSISSSPSGIVSLCLQFERLLQTHLPQLFYHLRQIGAQPLRIAFKWMVRAFSGYLSTDQLLLLWDRILGYDSLEVVAVLAAAVFAFRAENLMEVTSLASAEAVLADLSTLKVMPLIQIFLFATAI
;
A
#
# COMPACT_ATOMS: atom_id res chain seq x y z
N MET A 1 -20.62 -5.91 -27.76
CA MET A 1 -20.45 -6.64 -26.51
C MET A 1 -19.57 -7.84 -26.81
N MET A 2 -18.31 -7.82 -26.43
CA MET A 2 -17.50 -9.05 -26.43
C MET A 2 -18.03 -9.88 -25.26
N ASP A 3 -18.26 -11.16 -25.53
CA ASP A 3 -18.81 -12.10 -24.58
C ASP A 3 -17.86 -12.21 -23.37
N GLU A 4 -18.38 -12.13 -22.12
CA GLU A 4 -17.58 -12.28 -20.90
C GLU A 4 -16.71 -13.54 -20.89
N SER A 5 -17.19 -14.60 -21.57
CA SER A 5 -16.45 -15.85 -21.75
C SER A 5 -15.17 -15.67 -22.58
N THR A 6 -15.18 -14.76 -23.55
CA THR A 6 -14.04 -14.48 -24.44
C THR A 6 -12.96 -13.67 -23.69
N GLU A 7 -13.36 -12.71 -22.86
CA GLU A 7 -12.45 -11.89 -22.07
C GLU A 7 -11.76 -12.72 -20.96
N LEU A 8 -12.52 -13.61 -20.31
CA LEU A 8 -11.99 -14.56 -19.34
C LEU A 8 -11.00 -15.54 -19.98
N SER A 9 -11.30 -16.06 -21.18
CA SER A 9 -10.40 -16.93 -21.94
C SER A 9 -9.09 -16.24 -22.31
N LEU A 10 -9.11 -14.98 -22.73
CA LEU A 10 -7.93 -14.20 -23.02
C LEU A 10 -7.08 -13.95 -21.77
N THR A 11 -7.71 -13.64 -20.66
CA THR A 11 -7.04 -13.44 -19.37
C THR A 11 -6.36 -14.72 -18.89
N ILE A 12 -7.05 -15.86 -18.99
CA ILE A 12 -6.49 -17.18 -18.66
C ILE A 12 -5.28 -17.50 -19.56
N ALA A 13 -5.40 -17.26 -20.88
CA ALA A 13 -4.29 -17.48 -21.81
C ALA A 13 -3.06 -16.63 -21.49
N GLN A 14 -3.24 -15.39 -21.11
CA GLN A 14 -2.16 -14.48 -20.68
C GLN A 14 -1.50 -14.98 -19.37
N ILE A 15 -2.28 -15.43 -18.40
CA ILE A 15 -1.77 -15.99 -17.14
C ILE A 15 -0.95 -17.26 -17.43
N VAL A 16 -1.47 -18.17 -18.24
CA VAL A 16 -0.75 -19.39 -18.64
C VAL A 16 0.54 -19.06 -19.36
N GLN A 17 0.55 -18.06 -20.24
CA GLN A 17 1.75 -17.66 -20.95
C GLN A 17 2.82 -17.07 -20.02
N ARG A 18 2.43 -16.35 -18.97
CA ARG A 18 3.38 -15.82 -17.97
C ARG A 18 3.88 -16.89 -17.01
N LEU A 19 3.05 -17.87 -16.66
CA LEU A 19 3.48 -19.01 -15.85
C LEU A 19 4.42 -19.94 -16.61
N LYS A 20 4.35 -19.99 -17.96
CA LYS A 20 5.34 -20.66 -18.79
C LYS A 20 6.70 -19.99 -18.59
N GLY A 21 7.71 -20.77 -18.25
CA GLY A 21 9.06 -20.27 -17.95
C GLY A 21 9.29 -19.89 -16.48
N SER A 22 8.25 -19.95 -15.62
CA SER A 22 8.45 -19.84 -14.18
C SER A 22 9.08 -21.11 -13.60
N HIS A 23 9.73 -20.97 -12.45
CA HIS A 23 10.26 -22.12 -11.70
C HIS A 23 9.17 -23.17 -11.38
N LEU A 24 7.94 -22.71 -11.12
CA LEU A 24 6.78 -23.58 -10.91
C LEU A 24 6.48 -24.44 -12.16
N HIS A 25 6.48 -23.84 -13.35
CA HIS A 25 6.28 -24.55 -14.61
C HIS A 25 7.36 -25.61 -14.83
N SER A 26 8.63 -25.24 -14.64
CA SER A 26 9.76 -26.19 -14.81
C SER A 26 9.69 -27.37 -13.83
N GLN A 27 9.23 -27.15 -12.60
CA GLN A 27 9.05 -28.22 -11.62
C GLN A 27 7.89 -29.13 -11.98
N ILE A 28 6.73 -28.58 -12.41
CA ILE A 28 5.60 -29.39 -12.88
C ILE A 28 5.98 -30.19 -14.12
N GLU A 29 6.69 -29.58 -15.06
CA GLU A 29 7.15 -30.25 -16.29
C GLU A 29 8.10 -31.41 -15.97
N ARG A 30 9.05 -31.21 -15.05
CA ARG A 30 9.95 -32.29 -14.62
C ARG A 30 9.19 -33.46 -13.99
N GLN A 31 8.27 -33.17 -13.09
CA GLN A 31 7.45 -34.20 -12.44
C GLN A 31 6.53 -34.93 -13.43
N ALA A 32 5.93 -34.19 -14.37
CA ALA A 32 5.14 -34.83 -15.43
C ALA A 32 5.99 -35.76 -16.32
N LYS A 33 7.24 -35.37 -16.64
CA LYS A 33 8.18 -36.23 -17.38
C LYS A 33 8.58 -37.48 -16.59
N GLU A 34 8.81 -37.36 -15.28
CA GLU A 34 9.08 -38.49 -14.41
C GLU A 34 7.93 -39.52 -14.39
N CYS A 35 6.69 -39.02 -14.34
CA CYS A 35 5.50 -39.89 -14.45
C CYS A 35 5.33 -40.57 -15.81
N LEU A 36 5.80 -39.95 -16.91
CA LEU A 36 5.70 -40.50 -18.27
C LEU A 36 6.69 -41.64 -18.60
N HIS A 37 7.62 -41.93 -17.70
CA HIS A 37 8.62 -42.99 -17.95
C HIS A 37 8.10 -44.43 -17.73
N GLN A 38 6.82 -44.61 -17.42
CA GLN A 38 6.21 -45.94 -17.30
C GLN A 38 5.67 -46.41 -18.65
N PRO A 39 5.99 -47.64 -19.09
CA PRO A 39 5.81 -48.03 -20.48
C PRO A 39 4.36 -48.34 -20.96
N ASP A 40 3.34 -48.36 -20.10
CA ASP A 40 1.94 -48.75 -20.46
C ASP A 40 0.85 -47.75 -20.01
N ILE A 41 1.13 -46.45 -20.00
CA ILE A 41 0.20 -45.47 -19.52
C ILE A 41 -0.87 -45.10 -20.55
N LYS A 42 -2.15 -45.30 -20.20
CA LYS A 42 -3.29 -44.72 -20.92
C LYS A 42 -3.44 -43.25 -20.51
N LEU A 43 -3.83 -42.40 -21.49
CA LEU A 43 -3.95 -40.93 -21.28
C LEU A 43 -4.86 -40.57 -20.11
N GLU A 44 -5.92 -41.37 -19.85
CA GLU A 44 -6.87 -41.12 -18.78
C GLU A 44 -6.35 -41.52 -17.40
N SER A 45 -5.59 -42.59 -17.28
CA SER A 45 -4.89 -42.93 -16.05
C SER A 45 -3.80 -41.91 -15.73
N LEU A 46 -3.06 -41.45 -16.75
CA LEU A 46 -2.06 -40.38 -16.57
C LEU A 46 -2.68 -39.05 -16.03
N LYS A 47 -3.87 -38.69 -16.55
CA LYS A 47 -4.57 -37.50 -16.05
C LYS A 47 -4.96 -37.65 -14.57
N GLU A 48 -5.43 -38.82 -14.16
CA GLU A 48 -5.82 -39.10 -12.79
C GLU A 48 -4.60 -39.18 -11.85
N ASP A 49 -3.50 -39.78 -12.30
CA ASP A 49 -2.24 -39.87 -11.58
C ASP A 49 -1.62 -38.48 -11.37
N VAL A 50 -1.61 -37.64 -12.42
CA VAL A 50 -1.15 -36.25 -12.33
C VAL A 50 -2.04 -35.42 -11.39
N ARG A 51 -3.35 -35.61 -11.46
CA ARG A 51 -4.31 -34.93 -10.59
C ARG A 51 -4.15 -35.36 -9.13
N SER A 52 -4.01 -36.65 -8.88
CA SER A 52 -3.74 -37.23 -7.56
C SER A 52 -2.40 -36.71 -7.00
N PHE A 53 -1.36 -36.73 -7.82
CA PHE A 53 -0.04 -36.19 -7.48
C PHE A 53 -0.10 -34.69 -7.14
N LEU A 54 -0.78 -33.87 -7.93
CA LEU A 54 -0.93 -32.43 -7.66
C LEU A 54 -1.61 -32.17 -6.32
N LYS A 55 -2.61 -33.00 -5.94
CA LYS A 55 -3.28 -32.90 -4.64
C LYS A 55 -2.38 -33.34 -3.49
N THR A 56 -1.79 -34.52 -3.59
CA THR A 56 -1.00 -35.11 -2.48
C THR A 56 0.31 -34.37 -2.22
N SER A 57 0.93 -33.84 -3.27
CA SER A 57 2.17 -33.05 -3.18
C SER A 57 1.94 -31.58 -2.80
N GLY A 58 0.68 -31.11 -2.71
CA GLY A 58 0.34 -29.71 -2.45
C GLY A 58 0.55 -28.78 -3.66
N TRP A 59 0.88 -29.31 -4.84
CA TRP A 59 1.12 -28.51 -6.04
C TRP A 59 -0.15 -27.85 -6.58
N GLU A 60 -1.30 -28.51 -6.46
CA GLU A 60 -2.59 -27.92 -6.86
C GLU A 60 -2.80 -26.57 -6.17
N ARG A 61 -2.54 -26.50 -4.86
CA ARG A 61 -2.67 -25.28 -4.09
C ARG A 61 -1.61 -24.24 -4.45
N LYS A 62 -0.35 -24.67 -4.68
CA LYS A 62 0.71 -23.76 -5.15
C LYS A 62 0.36 -23.15 -6.51
N LEU A 63 -0.22 -23.93 -7.42
CA LEU A 63 -0.68 -23.45 -8.72
C LEU A 63 -1.87 -22.47 -8.58
N GLN A 64 -2.85 -22.80 -7.75
CA GLN A 64 -3.98 -21.90 -7.46
C GLN A 64 -3.49 -20.57 -6.88
N ASN A 65 -2.56 -20.59 -5.94
CA ASN A 65 -1.96 -19.40 -5.38
C ASN A 65 -1.15 -18.59 -6.42
N ALA A 66 -0.46 -19.26 -7.35
CA ALA A 66 0.27 -18.59 -8.43
C ALA A 66 -0.70 -17.89 -9.40
N VAL A 67 -1.79 -18.55 -9.80
CA VAL A 67 -2.84 -17.96 -10.64
C VAL A 67 -3.53 -16.81 -9.93
N TYR A 68 -3.88 -16.98 -8.66
CA TYR A 68 -4.48 -15.91 -7.85
C TYR A 68 -3.58 -14.65 -7.81
N ARG A 69 -2.28 -14.81 -7.61
CA ARG A 69 -1.31 -13.72 -7.61
C ARG A 69 -1.24 -13.01 -8.96
N GLU A 70 -1.16 -13.78 -10.05
CA GLU A 70 -1.13 -13.20 -11.40
C GLU A 70 -2.42 -12.43 -11.71
N LEU A 71 -3.57 -12.92 -11.30
CA LEU A 71 -4.83 -12.19 -11.43
C LEU A 71 -4.81 -10.87 -10.67
N HIS A 72 -4.31 -10.84 -9.43
CA HIS A 72 -4.21 -9.60 -8.65
C HIS A 72 -3.20 -8.60 -9.21
N VAL A 73 -2.14 -9.08 -9.85
CA VAL A 73 -1.14 -8.20 -10.49
C VAL A 73 -1.65 -7.65 -11.83
N GLN A 74 -2.49 -8.41 -12.54
CA GLN A 74 -2.88 -8.09 -13.92
C GLN A 74 -4.20 -7.42 -14.08
N LEU A 75 -5.12 -7.57 -13.13
CA LEU A 75 -6.37 -6.83 -13.21
C LEU A 75 -6.02 -5.35 -13.12
N PRO A 76 -5.93 -4.61 -14.26
CA PRO A 76 -5.93 -3.18 -14.16
C PRO A 76 -7.22 -2.87 -13.42
N PRO A 77 -7.23 -1.94 -12.47
CA PRO A 77 -8.44 -1.48 -11.83
C PRO A 77 -9.25 -0.66 -12.84
N SER A 78 -9.70 -1.29 -13.92
CA SER A 78 -10.75 -0.75 -14.76
C SER A 78 -12.03 -0.89 -13.96
N HIS A 79 -12.40 0.19 -13.25
CA HIS A 79 -13.68 0.22 -12.58
C HIS A 79 -14.78 0.06 -13.64
N PRO A 80 -15.64 -0.98 -13.56
CA PRO A 80 -16.65 -1.24 -14.60
C PRO A 80 -17.69 -0.12 -14.75
N ALA A 81 -17.70 0.87 -13.85
CA ALA A 81 -18.64 1.98 -13.83
C ALA A 81 -18.13 3.28 -14.47
N ALA A 82 -16.88 3.35 -14.95
CA ALA A 82 -16.42 4.53 -15.67
C ALA A 82 -16.83 4.43 -17.15
N PRO A 83 -17.56 5.41 -17.72
CA PRO A 83 -17.87 5.42 -19.15
C PRO A 83 -16.58 5.35 -19.98
N PRO A 84 -16.51 4.50 -21.03
CA PRO A 84 -15.29 4.32 -21.83
C PRO A 84 -14.76 5.63 -22.44
N GLU A 85 -15.63 6.58 -22.67
CA GLU A 85 -15.34 7.90 -23.22
C GLU A 85 -14.57 8.80 -22.28
N HIS A 86 -14.78 8.66 -20.97
CA HIS A 86 -14.10 9.44 -19.94
C HIS A 86 -12.75 8.83 -19.47
N LEU A 87 -12.46 7.59 -19.85
CA LEU A 87 -11.23 6.92 -19.45
C LEU A 87 -9.97 7.42 -20.17
N LYS A 88 -10.10 7.89 -21.42
CA LYS A 88 -8.95 8.33 -22.22
C LYS A 88 -8.47 9.74 -21.83
N GLU A 89 -9.37 10.66 -21.60
CA GLU A 89 -9.04 12.06 -21.28
C GLU A 89 -8.52 12.24 -19.85
N PRO A 90 -9.17 11.70 -18.79
CA PRO A 90 -8.63 11.75 -17.45
C PRO A 90 -7.23 11.15 -17.36
N LEU A 91 -6.97 10.04 -18.06
CA LEU A 91 -5.67 9.38 -18.08
C LEU A 91 -4.57 10.22 -18.74
N ALA A 92 -4.89 11.01 -19.77
CA ALA A 92 -3.87 11.79 -20.48
C ALA A 92 -3.35 12.95 -19.62
N TYR A 93 -4.21 13.76 -19.03
CA TYR A 93 -3.76 14.89 -18.21
C TYR A 93 -3.22 14.45 -16.85
N MET A 94 -3.72 13.36 -16.27
CA MET A 94 -3.13 12.76 -15.06
C MET A 94 -1.70 12.26 -15.30
N ARG A 95 -1.45 11.57 -16.42
CA ARG A 95 -0.09 11.16 -16.79
C ARG A 95 0.83 12.37 -17.01
N LYS A 96 0.32 13.44 -17.61
CA LYS A 96 1.07 14.69 -17.77
C LYS A 96 1.38 15.33 -16.42
N ALA A 97 0.43 15.34 -15.50
CA ALA A 97 0.62 15.83 -14.13
C ALA A 97 1.63 14.98 -13.36
N GLN A 98 1.55 13.65 -13.46
CA GLN A 98 2.53 12.73 -12.87
C GLN A 98 3.94 13.01 -13.41
N ALA A 99 4.11 13.10 -14.72
CA ALA A 99 5.40 13.39 -15.34
C ALA A 99 5.94 14.79 -14.94
N SER A 100 5.06 15.78 -14.79
CA SER A 100 5.44 17.11 -14.30
C SER A 100 5.88 17.09 -12.85
N TRP A 101 5.16 16.33 -12.00
CA TRP A 101 5.52 16.12 -10.60
C TRP A 101 6.89 15.46 -10.45
N GLU A 102 7.13 14.38 -11.18
CA GLU A 102 8.43 13.69 -11.21
C GLU A 102 9.58 14.63 -11.60
N LYS A 103 9.38 15.45 -12.63
CA LYS A 103 10.37 16.46 -13.04
C LYS A 103 10.63 17.48 -11.92
N ARG A 104 9.59 17.89 -11.18
CA ARG A 104 9.73 18.81 -10.04
C ARG A 104 10.56 18.21 -8.92
N VAL A 105 10.31 16.94 -8.59
CA VAL A 105 11.08 16.20 -7.58
C VAL A 105 12.56 16.07 -8.00
N LEU A 106 12.82 15.64 -9.24
CA LEU A 106 14.18 15.57 -9.79
C LEU A 106 14.90 16.92 -9.79
N LYS A 107 14.20 18.00 -10.15
CA LYS A 107 14.76 19.35 -10.10
C LYS A 107 15.15 19.74 -8.67
N SER A 108 14.34 19.39 -7.68
CA SER A 108 14.64 19.65 -6.26
C SER A 108 15.88 18.88 -5.79
N LEU A 109 16.03 17.61 -6.19
CA LEU A 109 17.21 16.80 -5.88
C LEU A 109 18.47 17.34 -6.56
N ASN A 110 18.41 17.73 -7.83
CA ASN A 110 19.52 18.34 -8.55
C ASN A 110 19.95 19.68 -7.90
N SER A 111 18.98 20.50 -7.49
CA SER A 111 19.24 21.74 -6.76
C SER A 111 19.98 21.46 -5.46
N MET A 112 19.52 20.48 -4.67
CA MET A 112 20.16 20.08 -3.43
C MET A 112 21.57 19.53 -3.66
N SER A 113 21.77 18.71 -4.69
CA SER A 113 23.08 18.21 -5.10
C SER A 113 24.07 19.36 -5.38
N THR A 114 23.61 20.38 -6.12
CA THR A 114 24.42 21.55 -6.43
C THR A 114 24.69 22.42 -5.18
N GLU A 115 23.69 22.66 -4.36
CA GLU A 115 23.77 23.45 -3.12
C GLU A 115 24.76 22.85 -2.12
N LEU A 116 24.76 21.52 -2.00
CA LEU A 116 25.59 20.78 -1.04
C LEU A 116 26.97 20.40 -1.61
N GLY A 117 27.16 20.49 -2.93
CA GLY A 117 28.37 19.97 -3.59
C GLY A 117 28.48 18.43 -3.53
N VAL A 118 27.36 17.72 -3.34
CA VAL A 118 27.31 16.26 -3.23
C VAL A 118 26.69 15.69 -4.52
N PRO A 119 27.35 14.77 -5.21
CA PRO A 119 26.78 14.18 -6.43
C PRO A 119 25.51 13.37 -6.11
N LEU A 120 24.59 13.27 -7.09
CA LEU A 120 23.38 12.47 -6.94
C LEU A 120 23.69 10.98 -6.71
N ALA A 121 24.76 10.50 -7.34
CA ALA A 121 25.25 9.14 -7.18
C ALA A 121 26.77 9.10 -7.40
N ARG A 122 27.47 8.31 -6.61
CA ARG A 122 28.91 8.02 -6.77
C ARG A 122 29.23 6.60 -6.35
N MET A 123 30.34 6.03 -6.82
CA MET A 123 30.88 4.81 -6.26
C MET A 123 31.58 5.09 -4.93
N ARG A 124 31.30 4.28 -3.91
CA ARG A 124 32.00 4.37 -2.63
C ARG A 124 33.41 3.80 -2.72
N PRO A 125 34.43 4.52 -2.24
CA PRO A 125 35.74 3.94 -2.03
C PRO A 125 35.71 2.75 -1.06
N ALA A 126 36.67 1.83 -1.20
CA ALA A 126 36.68 0.60 -0.39
C ALA A 126 36.74 0.85 1.13
N VAL A 127 37.30 1.98 1.57
CA VAL A 127 37.33 2.38 2.99
C VAL A 127 35.91 2.69 3.47
N GLU A 128 35.18 3.54 2.76
CA GLU A 128 33.80 3.89 3.09
C GLU A 128 32.84 2.66 3.02
N GLN A 129 33.10 1.72 2.11
CA GLN A 129 32.34 0.45 2.05
C GLN A 129 32.52 -0.37 3.33
N LYS A 130 33.75 -0.47 3.85
CA LYS A 130 34.02 -1.14 5.13
C LYS A 130 33.39 -0.44 6.31
N GLU A 131 33.48 0.88 6.36
CA GLU A 131 32.87 1.68 7.41
C GLU A 131 31.35 1.49 7.45
N LEU A 132 30.67 1.52 6.28
CA LEU A 132 29.25 1.25 6.20
C LEU A 132 28.89 -0.18 6.64
N THR A 133 29.67 -1.17 6.24
CA THR A 133 29.45 -2.57 6.63
C THR A 133 29.67 -2.75 8.13
N ASN A 134 30.68 -2.11 8.72
CA ASN A 134 30.90 -2.15 10.16
C ASN A 134 29.77 -1.46 10.92
N LYS A 135 29.30 -0.30 10.44
CA LYS A 135 28.17 0.41 11.02
C LYS A 135 26.88 -0.41 11.03
N TRP A 136 26.66 -1.23 10.01
CA TRP A 136 25.49 -2.12 9.97
C TRP A 136 25.62 -3.34 10.88
N ASN A 137 26.84 -3.77 11.19
CA ASN A 137 27.12 -4.93 12.06
C ASN A 137 27.33 -4.53 13.54
N GLU A 138 27.83 -3.34 13.75
CA GLU A 138 28.10 -2.77 15.06
C GLU A 138 27.23 -1.53 15.22
N MET A 139 26.45 -1.41 16.27
CA MET A 139 25.71 -0.19 16.57
C MET A 139 26.70 1.00 16.68
N GLY A 140 26.92 1.67 15.57
CA GLY A 140 27.88 2.76 15.49
C GLY A 140 27.33 4.03 16.14
N THR A 141 28.18 4.70 16.91
CA THR A 141 27.84 5.94 17.63
C THR A 141 28.04 7.22 16.81
N ASP A 142 28.61 7.10 15.59
CA ASP A 142 28.88 8.27 14.75
C ASP A 142 27.63 8.73 14.01
N GLU A 143 27.13 9.90 14.41
CA GLU A 143 25.99 10.54 13.76
C GLU A 143 26.49 11.50 12.66
N PRO A 144 26.13 11.25 11.38
CA PRO A 144 26.42 12.21 10.33
C PRO A 144 25.59 13.48 10.51
N ASP A 145 26.19 14.64 10.20
CA ASP A 145 25.46 15.91 10.18
C ASP A 145 24.47 15.94 9.03
N LEU A 146 23.21 15.65 9.35
CA LEU A 146 22.07 15.65 8.41
C LEU A 146 21.32 16.99 8.38
N SER A 147 21.74 17.99 9.14
CA SER A 147 21.06 19.29 9.23
C SER A 147 21.00 20.00 7.87
N ARG A 148 22.01 19.82 7.03
CA ARG A 148 22.14 20.41 5.70
C ARG A 148 21.16 19.85 4.65
N PHE A 149 20.63 18.64 4.86
CA PHE A 149 19.69 18.03 3.94
C PHE A 149 18.27 18.53 4.22
N ARG A 150 17.63 19.11 3.22
CA ARG A 150 16.24 19.58 3.30
C ARG A 150 15.28 18.54 2.69
N PRO A 151 14.00 18.53 3.09
CA PRO A 151 12.99 17.70 2.40
C PRO A 151 12.91 18.06 0.92
N VAL A 152 12.73 17.06 0.07
CA VAL A 152 12.56 17.27 -1.39
C VAL A 152 11.21 17.95 -1.66
N TYR A 153 10.17 17.52 -0.93
CA TYR A 153 8.84 18.13 -0.91
C TYR A 153 8.10 17.77 0.39
N ALA A 154 7.02 18.50 0.68
CA ALA A 154 6.10 18.15 1.76
C ALA A 154 4.79 17.55 1.20
N PRO A 155 4.02 16.77 1.98
CA PRO A 155 2.71 16.25 1.56
C PRO A 155 1.77 17.33 0.99
N LYS A 156 1.81 18.54 1.54
CA LYS A 156 1.05 19.69 1.02
C LYS A 156 1.38 20.03 -0.43
N ASP A 157 2.64 19.90 -0.84
CA ASP A 157 3.07 20.22 -2.21
C ASP A 157 2.48 19.21 -3.21
N PHE A 158 2.40 17.95 -2.82
CA PHE A 158 1.75 16.91 -3.62
C PHE A 158 0.23 17.13 -3.69
N LEU A 159 -0.39 17.48 -2.57
CA LEU A 159 -1.81 17.81 -2.54
C LEU A 159 -2.15 18.99 -3.48
N GLU A 160 -1.33 20.04 -3.54
CA GLU A 160 -1.56 21.16 -4.46
C GLU A 160 -1.54 20.73 -5.93
N VAL A 161 -0.69 19.75 -6.29
CA VAL A 161 -0.72 19.16 -7.63
C VAL A 161 -2.05 18.42 -7.88
N LEU A 162 -2.56 17.66 -6.89
CA LEU A 162 -3.85 16.98 -7.03
C LEU A 162 -5.02 17.95 -7.13
N ILE A 163 -5.01 19.04 -6.37
CA ILE A 163 -6.03 20.10 -6.42
C ILE A 163 -6.01 20.81 -7.77
N SER A 164 -4.84 20.93 -8.38
CA SER A 164 -4.68 21.56 -9.71
C SER A 164 -5.10 20.67 -10.88
N LEU A 165 -5.39 19.38 -10.63
CA LEU A 165 -5.86 18.47 -11.66
C LEU A 165 -7.22 18.93 -12.20
N ARG A 166 -7.25 19.32 -13.48
CA ARG A 166 -8.47 19.68 -14.18
C ARG A 166 -8.45 19.09 -15.57
N ASN A 167 -9.59 18.60 -16.02
CA ASN A 167 -9.74 18.17 -17.38
C ASN A 167 -9.70 19.44 -18.28
N PRO A 168 -8.70 19.61 -19.16
CA PRO A 168 -8.60 20.77 -20.03
C PRO A 168 -9.75 20.89 -21.05
N ASN A 169 -10.46 19.77 -21.31
CA ASN A 169 -11.58 19.72 -22.26
C ASN A 169 -12.94 19.78 -21.54
N HIS A 170 -12.95 20.03 -20.25
CA HIS A 170 -14.19 20.16 -19.50
C HIS A 170 -14.74 21.58 -19.68
N ASP A 171 -15.74 21.71 -20.53
CA ASP A 171 -16.47 22.96 -20.69
C ASP A 171 -17.31 23.22 -19.44
N SER A 172 -17.07 24.35 -18.79
CA SER A 172 -17.75 24.76 -17.56
C SER A 172 -19.26 25.07 -17.73
N SER A 173 -19.77 24.85 -18.96
CA SER A 173 -21.16 25.16 -19.33
C SER A 173 -22.15 24.01 -19.12
N GLU A 174 -21.69 22.77 -18.91
CA GLU A 174 -22.62 21.68 -18.60
C GLU A 174 -22.83 21.55 -17.11
N ASP A 175 -24.08 21.57 -16.70
CA ASP A 175 -24.64 21.46 -15.35
C ASP A 175 -23.99 20.33 -14.50
N ILE A 176 -22.80 20.59 -14.02
CA ILE A 176 -22.28 19.85 -12.90
C ILE A 176 -23.11 20.28 -11.71
N SER A 177 -23.91 19.34 -11.17
CA SER A 177 -24.73 19.60 -9.99
C SER A 177 -23.92 20.44 -9.00
N ALA A 178 -24.52 21.51 -8.47
CA ALA A 178 -23.87 22.51 -7.60
C ALA A 178 -23.06 21.90 -6.42
N ARG A 179 -23.28 20.62 -6.13
CA ARG A 179 -22.59 19.84 -5.09
C ARG A 179 -21.16 19.40 -5.48
N SER A 180 -20.85 19.21 -6.78
CA SER A 180 -19.51 18.77 -7.21
C SER A 180 -18.46 19.88 -7.11
N HIS A 181 -18.88 21.17 -7.06
CA HIS A 181 -17.96 22.30 -6.94
C HIS A 181 -17.45 22.58 -5.53
N TRP A 182 -17.91 21.85 -4.51
CA TRP A 182 -17.58 22.13 -3.12
C TRP A 182 -16.30 21.46 -2.63
N GLY A 183 -15.86 20.39 -3.29
CA GLY A 183 -14.61 19.71 -2.98
C GLY A 183 -13.40 20.34 -3.69
N LEU A 184 -12.21 20.02 -3.17
CA LEU A 184 -10.93 20.42 -3.78
C LEU A 184 -10.60 19.58 -5.00
N ILE A 185 -10.97 18.29 -4.98
CA ILE A 185 -10.70 17.36 -6.08
C ILE A 185 -11.83 17.46 -7.10
N GLN A 186 -11.49 17.95 -8.28
CA GLN A 186 -12.44 18.18 -9.38
C GLN A 186 -12.11 17.28 -10.58
N VAL A 187 -12.05 15.99 -10.33
CA VAL A 187 -11.76 14.97 -11.34
C VAL A 187 -12.99 14.09 -11.53
N PRO A 188 -13.40 13.77 -12.77
CA PRO A 188 -14.58 12.97 -13.05
C PRO A 188 -14.33 11.47 -12.82
N LEU A 189 -13.95 11.10 -11.61
CA LEU A 189 -13.81 9.71 -11.19
C LEU A 189 -15.04 9.26 -10.42
N ASN A 190 -15.46 8.03 -10.66
CA ASN A 190 -16.50 7.38 -9.87
C ASN A 190 -15.89 6.80 -8.61
N VAL A 191 -16.49 7.14 -7.47
CA VAL A 191 -16.14 6.59 -6.16
C VAL A 191 -17.39 6.02 -5.51
N ARG A 192 -17.21 4.99 -4.69
CA ARG A 192 -18.33 4.31 -4.01
C ARG A 192 -18.99 5.23 -3.00
N ASP A 193 -20.30 5.19 -2.98
CA ASP A 193 -21.13 5.79 -1.91
C ASP A 193 -21.23 4.88 -0.67
N ILE A 194 -21.89 5.34 0.39
CA ILE A 194 -22.05 4.55 1.62
C ILE A 194 -22.80 3.23 1.40
N PRO A 195 -23.92 3.15 0.67
CA PRO A 195 -24.56 1.88 0.35
C PRO A 195 -23.63 0.88 -0.35
N GLN A 196 -22.87 1.33 -1.32
CA GLN A 196 -21.90 0.50 -2.05
C GLN A 196 -20.74 0.06 -1.16
N LEU A 197 -20.25 0.96 -0.28
CA LEU A 197 -19.22 0.62 0.71
C LEU A 197 -19.74 -0.39 1.74
N ARG A 198 -20.99 -0.24 2.24
CA ARG A 198 -21.61 -1.24 3.12
C ARG A 198 -21.69 -2.62 2.49
N GLN A 199 -21.98 -2.68 1.21
CA GLN A 199 -22.00 -3.94 0.46
C GLN A 199 -20.59 -4.52 0.33
N ALA A 200 -19.62 -3.71 -0.08
CA ALA A 200 -18.22 -4.14 -0.27
C ALA A 200 -17.55 -4.58 1.03
N TYR A 201 -17.88 -3.93 2.13
CA TYR A 201 -17.33 -4.18 3.46
C TYR A 201 -18.34 -4.83 4.41
N SER A 202 -19.28 -5.63 3.87
CA SER A 202 -20.38 -6.23 4.64
C SER A 202 -19.92 -7.08 5.82
N GLU A 203 -18.76 -7.68 5.74
CA GLU A 203 -18.17 -8.46 6.85
C GLU A 203 -17.70 -7.58 8.03
N LEU A 204 -17.59 -6.25 7.86
CA LEU A 204 -17.30 -5.32 8.95
C LEU A 204 -18.55 -4.86 9.72
N ASN A 205 -19.73 -5.42 9.47
CA ASN A 205 -20.94 -5.01 10.15
C ASN A 205 -20.88 -5.28 11.66
N LEU A 206 -21.75 -4.61 12.43
CA LEU A 206 -21.78 -4.66 13.89
C LEU A 206 -22.09 -6.05 14.47
N THR A 207 -22.63 -6.97 13.67
CA THR A 207 -23.01 -8.32 14.11
C THR A 207 -21.92 -9.37 13.82
N THR A 208 -20.92 -9.03 13.03
CA THR A 208 -19.83 -9.93 12.68
C THR A 208 -18.66 -9.74 13.66
N GLY A 209 -18.15 -10.83 14.22
CA GLY A 209 -16.96 -10.79 15.07
C GLY A 209 -15.76 -10.20 14.35
N GLN A 210 -15.07 -9.29 15.02
CA GLN A 210 -13.92 -8.55 14.48
C GLN A 210 -12.84 -8.43 15.53
N LEU A 211 -11.58 -8.61 15.17
CA LEU A 211 -10.47 -8.24 16.03
C LEU A 211 -10.36 -6.70 16.12
N GLY A 212 -10.05 -6.22 17.31
CA GLY A 212 -9.95 -4.78 17.60
C GLY A 212 -11.26 -4.14 18.07
N ILE A 213 -12.22 -4.96 18.50
CA ILE A 213 -13.48 -4.54 19.15
C ILE A 213 -13.52 -5.18 20.54
N ASP A 214 -13.63 -4.35 21.55
CA ASP A 214 -13.56 -4.80 22.95
C ASP A 214 -14.91 -5.34 23.46
N ASP A 215 -16.02 -5.07 22.76
CA ASP A 215 -17.37 -5.48 23.18
C ASP A 215 -18.12 -6.16 22.00
N HIS A 216 -18.28 -7.46 22.09
CA HIS A 216 -19.08 -8.26 21.16
C HIS A 216 -20.45 -8.53 21.78
N ALA A 217 -21.49 -7.91 21.26
CA ALA A 217 -22.86 -8.02 21.77
C ALA A 217 -23.44 -9.45 21.81
N HIS A 218 -22.83 -10.40 21.09
CA HIS A 218 -23.36 -11.76 20.94
C HIS A 218 -22.40 -12.90 21.27
N VAL A 219 -21.10 -12.64 21.39
CA VAL A 219 -20.07 -13.66 21.70
C VAL A 219 -19.06 -13.07 22.68
N HIS A 220 -18.72 -13.82 23.71
CA HIS A 220 -17.66 -13.39 24.65
C HIS A 220 -16.33 -13.21 23.86
N PRO A 221 -15.62 -12.08 24.01
CA PRO A 221 -14.43 -11.77 23.25
C PRO A 221 -13.39 -12.89 23.26
N ASP A 222 -13.13 -13.49 24.43
CA ASP A 222 -12.16 -14.57 24.58
C ASP A 222 -12.53 -15.85 23.80
N LEU A 223 -13.83 -16.16 23.70
CA LEU A 223 -14.30 -17.31 22.93
C LEU A 223 -14.14 -17.05 21.42
N PHE A 224 -14.49 -15.85 20.98
CA PHE A 224 -14.28 -15.46 19.59
C PHE A 224 -12.80 -15.52 19.22
N GLU A 225 -11.91 -14.92 20.01
CA GLU A 225 -10.47 -14.93 19.73
C GLU A 225 -9.89 -16.35 19.72
N ASN A 226 -10.26 -17.21 20.66
CA ASN A 226 -9.74 -18.58 20.73
C ASN A 226 -10.14 -19.40 19.49
N ASP A 227 -11.40 -19.38 19.10
CA ASP A 227 -11.89 -20.09 17.92
C ASP A 227 -11.28 -19.51 16.65
N TYR A 228 -11.19 -18.19 16.57
CA TYR A 228 -10.64 -17.48 15.43
C TYR A 228 -9.14 -17.76 15.24
N VAL A 229 -8.36 -17.83 16.32
CA VAL A 229 -6.94 -18.24 16.29
C VAL A 229 -6.78 -19.68 15.78
N GLN A 230 -7.65 -20.61 16.16
CA GLN A 230 -7.56 -21.99 15.66
C GLN A 230 -7.84 -22.07 14.13
N ILE A 231 -8.82 -21.31 13.65
CA ILE A 231 -9.08 -21.19 12.21
C ILE A 231 -7.84 -20.59 11.51
N GLY A 232 -7.26 -19.53 12.04
CA GLY A 232 -6.06 -18.90 11.50
C GLY A 232 -4.86 -19.83 11.41
N LYS A 233 -4.61 -20.63 12.45
CA LYS A 233 -3.55 -21.65 12.45
C LYS A 233 -3.76 -22.67 11.32
N LYS A 234 -4.99 -23.08 11.07
CA LYS A 234 -5.31 -23.99 9.97
C LYS A 234 -5.05 -23.32 8.62
N VAL A 235 -5.48 -22.06 8.43
CA VAL A 235 -5.22 -21.31 7.20
C VAL A 235 -3.73 -21.18 6.91
N VAL A 236 -2.92 -20.90 7.94
CA VAL A 236 -1.46 -20.84 7.82
C VAL A 236 -0.89 -22.23 7.48
N ALA A 237 -1.32 -23.29 8.16
CA ALA A 237 -0.86 -24.65 7.90
C ALA A 237 -1.20 -25.12 6.46
N ASP A 238 -2.37 -24.73 5.98
CA ASP A 238 -2.83 -25.03 4.64
C ASP A 238 -2.09 -24.27 3.54
N GLN A 239 -1.33 -23.21 3.87
CA GLN A 239 -0.60 -22.35 2.94
C GLN A 239 -1.47 -21.78 1.81
N ASP A 240 -2.72 -21.44 2.12
CA ASP A 240 -3.71 -20.95 1.15
C ASP A 240 -3.79 -19.42 1.19
N SER A 241 -3.29 -18.75 0.14
CA SER A 241 -3.25 -17.29 0.07
C SER A 241 -4.64 -16.65 -0.01
N ALA A 242 -5.59 -17.32 -0.70
CA ALA A 242 -6.95 -16.80 -0.84
C ALA A 242 -7.72 -16.93 0.49
N ALA A 243 -7.56 -18.06 1.18
CA ALA A 243 -8.12 -18.25 2.52
C ALA A 243 -7.49 -17.27 3.53
N ALA A 244 -6.18 -17.03 3.46
CA ALA A 244 -5.52 -16.04 4.30
C ALA A 244 -6.05 -14.62 4.05
N GLN A 245 -6.30 -14.25 2.80
CA GLN A 245 -6.88 -12.96 2.46
C GLN A 245 -8.32 -12.83 2.99
N GLN A 246 -9.17 -13.82 2.77
CA GLN A 246 -10.54 -13.84 3.29
C GLN A 246 -10.55 -13.76 4.83
N TYR A 247 -9.68 -14.53 5.50
CA TYR A 247 -9.52 -14.53 6.94
C TYR A 247 -9.14 -13.15 7.47
N SER A 248 -8.22 -12.46 6.80
CA SER A 248 -7.70 -11.16 7.23
C SER A 248 -8.73 -10.03 7.19
N ARG A 249 -9.89 -10.22 6.57
CA ARG A 249 -11.00 -9.25 6.57
C ARG A 249 -11.55 -8.97 7.97
N GLN A 250 -11.49 -9.95 8.86
CA GLN A 250 -11.89 -9.79 10.26
C GLN A 250 -10.72 -9.42 11.19
N GLY A 251 -9.52 -9.28 10.64
CA GLY A 251 -8.27 -8.97 11.32
C GLY A 251 -7.38 -10.20 11.49
N CYS A 252 -6.10 -9.95 11.77
CA CYS A 252 -5.13 -11.00 12.01
C CYS A 252 -4.75 -11.04 13.51
N PRO A 253 -4.83 -12.21 14.17
CA PRO A 253 -4.29 -12.37 15.51
C PRO A 253 -2.79 -12.02 15.53
N THR A 254 -2.33 -11.38 16.60
CA THR A 254 -0.96 -10.87 16.70
C THR A 254 0.09 -11.95 16.42
N GLY A 255 -0.11 -13.16 16.94
CA GLY A 255 0.83 -14.27 16.74
C GLY A 255 0.82 -14.91 15.35
N LEU A 256 -0.18 -14.63 14.50
CA LEU A 256 -0.31 -15.20 13.16
C LEU A 256 -0.20 -14.15 12.04
N ARG A 257 -0.25 -12.87 12.40
CA ARG A 257 -0.30 -11.75 11.43
C ARG A 257 0.86 -11.80 10.44
N ALA A 258 2.08 -11.99 10.93
CA ALA A 258 3.27 -12.02 10.09
C ALA A 258 3.22 -13.13 9.02
N GLU A 259 2.72 -14.31 9.39
CA GLU A 259 2.61 -15.46 8.48
C GLU A 259 1.45 -15.28 7.49
N LEU A 260 0.29 -14.79 7.97
CA LEU A 260 -0.85 -14.49 7.12
C LEU A 260 -0.52 -13.43 6.05
N TRP A 261 0.14 -12.35 6.45
CA TRP A 261 0.57 -11.30 5.52
C TRP A 261 1.59 -11.82 4.51
N ALA A 262 2.55 -12.62 4.95
CA ALA A 262 3.52 -13.23 4.06
C ALA A 262 2.84 -14.16 3.02
N LEU A 263 1.79 -14.88 3.40
CA LEU A 263 0.99 -15.69 2.48
C LEU A 263 0.22 -14.84 1.46
N ILE A 264 -0.51 -13.81 1.92
CA ILE A 264 -1.29 -12.92 1.05
C ILE A 264 -0.36 -12.23 0.04
N LEU A 265 0.80 -11.75 0.52
CA LEU A 265 1.77 -11.01 -0.28
C LEU A 265 2.71 -11.92 -1.08
N ASN A 266 2.69 -13.22 -0.84
CA ASN A 266 3.63 -14.18 -1.39
C ASN A 266 5.10 -13.84 -1.07
N SER A 267 5.35 -13.43 0.15
CA SER A 267 6.66 -13.04 0.66
C SER A 267 7.14 -14.06 1.70
N THR A 268 7.21 -15.32 1.31
CA THR A 268 7.57 -16.44 2.19
C THR A 268 9.07 -16.64 2.36
N ASN A 269 9.87 -15.65 1.96
CA ASN A 269 11.33 -15.61 2.09
C ASN A 269 12.00 -16.84 1.47
N GLN A 270 11.68 -17.12 0.22
CA GLN A 270 12.31 -18.21 -0.53
C GLN A 270 13.79 -17.89 -0.84
N PRO A 271 14.64 -18.89 -1.08
CA PRO A 271 16.06 -18.67 -1.40
C PRO A 271 16.33 -17.62 -2.49
N PRO A 272 15.54 -17.53 -3.58
CA PRO A 272 15.69 -16.45 -4.56
C PRO A 272 15.45 -15.04 -3.99
N ASP A 273 14.54 -14.88 -3.03
CA ASP A 273 14.24 -13.58 -2.40
C ASP A 273 15.43 -13.14 -1.52
N VAL A 274 16.02 -14.09 -0.79
CA VAL A 274 17.22 -13.83 0.02
C VAL A 274 18.42 -13.48 -0.87
N MET A 275 18.64 -14.21 -1.96
CA MET A 275 19.68 -13.89 -2.93
C MET A 275 19.50 -12.50 -3.54
N HIS A 276 18.28 -12.15 -3.90
CA HIS A 276 17.97 -10.82 -4.43
C HIS A 276 18.24 -9.72 -3.41
N TYR A 277 17.85 -9.94 -2.15
CA TYR A 277 18.14 -9.02 -1.05
C TYR A 277 19.66 -8.80 -0.88
N GLU A 278 20.47 -9.87 -0.88
CA GLU A 278 21.93 -9.77 -0.76
C GLU A 278 22.57 -9.05 -1.96
N GLN A 279 22.05 -9.24 -3.18
CA GLN A 279 22.50 -8.48 -4.35
C GLN A 279 22.22 -6.98 -4.20
N LEU A 280 21.02 -6.61 -3.70
CA LEU A 280 20.68 -5.21 -3.42
C LEU A 280 21.59 -4.62 -2.34
N LYS A 281 21.84 -5.37 -1.27
CA LYS A 281 22.75 -4.98 -0.19
C LYS A 281 24.16 -4.70 -0.71
N ALA A 282 24.69 -5.58 -1.55
CA ALA A 282 25.98 -5.35 -2.20
C ALA A 282 25.99 -4.08 -3.05
N GLY A 283 24.91 -3.82 -3.79
CA GLY A 283 24.75 -2.60 -4.58
C GLY A 283 24.74 -1.34 -3.72
N VAL A 284 24.01 -1.34 -2.59
CA VAL A 284 23.99 -0.20 -1.65
C VAL A 284 25.36 0.04 -1.03
N ILE A 285 26.10 -1.01 -0.70
CA ILE A 285 27.47 -0.87 -0.19
C ILE A 285 28.38 -0.22 -1.23
N GLN A 286 28.27 -0.59 -2.50
CA GLN A 286 29.10 -0.07 -3.57
C GLN A 286 28.79 1.36 -3.99
N HIS A 287 27.51 1.77 -3.90
CA HIS A 287 27.06 3.08 -4.40
C HIS A 287 26.58 3.96 -3.25
N ASP A 288 26.97 5.24 -3.32
CA ASP A 288 26.52 6.29 -2.42
C ASP A 288 25.55 7.20 -3.16
N LEU A 289 24.32 7.28 -2.69
CA LEU A 289 23.27 8.10 -3.29
C LEU A 289 22.93 9.27 -2.37
N LEU A 290 22.73 10.46 -2.94
CA LEU A 290 22.23 11.62 -2.19
C LEU A 290 20.95 11.27 -1.42
N VAL A 291 20.11 10.41 -2.01
CA VAL A 291 18.84 9.98 -1.44
C VAL A 291 19.03 9.14 -0.17
N ASP A 292 20.14 8.39 -0.05
CA ASP A 292 20.43 7.59 1.15
C ASP A 292 20.55 8.47 2.41
N ASN A 293 21.12 9.67 2.27
CA ASN A 293 21.19 10.65 3.37
C ASN A 293 19.80 11.20 3.74
N LEU A 294 18.90 11.36 2.76
CA LEU A 294 17.52 11.78 3.02
C LEU A 294 16.74 10.70 3.74
N ILE A 295 16.92 9.44 3.32
CA ILE A 295 16.33 8.28 3.97
C ILE A 295 16.84 8.18 5.40
N TYR A 296 18.16 8.30 5.60
CA TYR A 296 18.74 8.23 6.94
C TYR A 296 18.20 9.35 7.85
N LYS A 297 18.04 10.56 7.32
CA LYS A 297 17.38 11.65 8.05
C LYS A 297 15.93 11.33 8.42
N ASP A 298 15.15 10.76 7.51
CA ASP A 298 13.77 10.39 7.78
C ASP A 298 13.67 9.25 8.81
N VAL A 299 14.58 8.26 8.74
CA VAL A 299 14.67 7.16 9.73
C VAL A 299 14.99 7.74 11.12
N LYS A 300 15.99 8.63 11.22
CA LYS A 300 16.33 9.33 12.47
C LYS A 300 15.15 10.10 13.05
N LEU A 301 14.44 10.85 12.21
CA LEU A 301 13.25 11.59 12.64
C LEU A 301 12.11 10.65 13.09
N THR A 302 11.95 9.50 12.44
CA THR A 302 10.95 8.50 12.84
C THR A 302 11.34 7.88 14.18
N ALA A 303 12.60 7.48 14.34
CA ALA A 303 13.13 6.90 15.58
C ALA A 303 13.10 7.87 16.76
N SER A 304 13.28 9.18 16.52
CA SER A 304 13.28 10.20 17.59
C SER A 304 11.87 10.64 18.02
N ASN A 305 10.85 10.41 17.17
CA ASN A 305 9.47 10.82 17.46
C ASN A 305 8.65 9.77 18.21
N ASP A 306 9.16 8.55 18.30
CA ASP A 306 8.46 7.44 18.96
C ASP A 306 9.48 6.55 19.69
N ASP A 307 9.39 6.50 21.01
CA ASP A 307 10.27 5.72 21.88
C ASP A 307 10.32 4.20 21.54
N TYR A 308 9.34 3.72 20.80
CA TYR A 308 9.29 2.33 20.34
C TYR A 308 10.18 2.04 19.13
N TYR A 309 10.48 3.05 18.30
CA TYR A 309 11.17 2.83 17.02
C TYR A 309 12.69 3.00 17.10
N PHE A 310 13.23 3.57 18.14
CA PHE A 310 14.69 3.82 18.24
C PHE A 310 15.50 2.52 18.14
N VAL A 311 14.99 1.40 18.66
CA VAL A 311 15.64 0.09 18.59
C VAL A 311 15.71 -0.49 17.17
N PHE A 312 14.92 0.03 16.24
CA PHE A 312 14.85 -0.44 14.86
C PHE A 312 15.58 0.48 13.87
N GLU A 313 16.25 1.53 14.34
CA GLU A 313 16.84 2.55 13.47
C GLU A 313 17.75 1.96 12.40
N ASP A 314 18.74 1.16 12.77
CA ASP A 314 19.68 0.57 11.81
C ASP A 314 19.01 -0.46 10.90
N PHE A 315 18.05 -1.18 11.42
CA PHE A 315 17.25 -2.15 10.67
C PHE A 315 16.37 -1.45 9.61
N LEU A 316 15.68 -0.38 10.00
CA LEU A 316 14.92 0.47 9.10
C LEU A 316 15.81 1.07 8.01
N TYR A 317 16.97 1.58 8.38
CA TYR A 317 17.89 2.18 7.42
C TYR A 317 18.34 1.18 6.37
N GLN A 318 18.74 -0.03 6.77
CA GLN A 318 19.11 -1.09 5.84
C GLN A 318 18.01 -1.39 4.83
N VAL A 319 16.79 -1.63 5.30
CA VAL A 319 15.65 -1.98 4.44
C VAL A 319 15.26 -0.84 3.51
N MET A 320 15.31 0.40 4.00
CA MET A 320 14.92 1.58 3.24
C MET A 320 15.90 1.96 2.15
N CYS A 321 17.21 1.79 2.37
CA CYS A 321 18.23 2.05 1.37
C CYS A 321 18.14 1.15 0.14
N PHE A 322 17.51 -0.03 0.26
CA PHE A 322 17.32 -0.94 -0.87
C PHE A 322 16.20 -0.50 -1.81
N SER A 323 15.28 0.32 -1.34
CA SER A 323 14.16 0.81 -2.15
C SER A 323 14.60 1.72 -3.32
N PRO A 324 15.49 2.71 -3.14
CA PRO A 324 16.02 3.53 -4.24
C PRO A 324 16.90 2.76 -5.21
N LEU A 325 17.70 1.84 -4.68
CA LEU A 325 18.67 1.11 -5.49
C LEU A 325 18.00 0.11 -6.44
N TYR A 326 16.91 -0.53 -6.04
CA TYR A 326 16.11 -1.37 -6.91
C TYR A 326 15.61 -0.58 -8.14
N VAL A 327 15.24 0.66 -7.93
CA VAL A 327 14.85 1.58 -9.00
C VAL A 327 16.05 1.96 -9.87
N LEU A 328 17.21 2.23 -9.28
CA LEU A 328 18.44 2.56 -10.00
C LEU A 328 19.03 1.35 -10.76
N MET A 329 19.04 0.16 -10.18
CA MET A 329 19.52 -1.06 -10.89
C MET A 329 18.66 -1.41 -12.10
N LEU A 330 17.36 -1.17 -12.05
CA LEU A 330 16.48 -1.26 -13.22
C LEU A 330 16.83 -0.21 -14.30
N LEU A 331 17.59 0.86 -13.92
CA LEU A 331 18.02 1.93 -14.80
C LEU A 331 19.23 1.62 -15.64
N PHE A 332 20.23 1.00 -15.01
CA PHE A 332 21.50 0.70 -15.66
C PHE A 332 21.41 -0.52 -16.60
N GLN A 333 20.34 -1.30 -16.51
CA GLN A 333 20.15 -2.47 -17.39
C GLN A 333 19.37 -2.19 -18.69
N GLU A 334 18.62 -1.09 -18.80
CA GLU A 334 17.86 -0.78 -20.02
C GLU A 334 17.73 0.73 -20.27
N GLU A 335 18.38 1.25 -21.30
CA GLU A 335 18.26 2.64 -21.79
C GLU A 335 16.83 3.06 -22.19
N HIS A 336 15.88 2.14 -22.23
CA HIS A 336 14.50 2.38 -22.70
C HIS A 336 13.43 2.53 -21.62
N ARG A 337 13.77 2.47 -20.31
CA ARG A 337 12.77 2.53 -19.21
C ARG A 337 12.85 3.77 -18.32
N MET A 338 13.17 4.92 -18.91
CA MET A 338 13.23 6.23 -18.21
C MET A 338 11.96 6.60 -17.41
N SER A 339 10.80 6.02 -17.73
CA SER A 339 9.56 6.38 -17.05
C SER A 339 9.45 5.81 -15.62
N ARG A 340 10.03 4.64 -15.36
CA ARG A 340 10.01 3.99 -14.03
C ARG A 340 10.99 4.60 -13.03
N ILE A 341 12.06 5.23 -13.51
CA ILE A 341 13.03 5.96 -12.68
C ILE A 341 12.39 7.11 -11.94
N LYS A 342 11.63 7.88 -12.73
CA LYS A 342 10.96 9.08 -12.26
C LYS A 342 9.99 8.75 -11.12
N GLN A 343 9.35 7.58 -11.18
CA GLN A 343 8.46 7.08 -10.15
C GLN A 343 9.20 6.72 -8.86
N GLY A 344 10.39 6.11 -8.96
CA GLY A 344 11.17 5.69 -7.80
C GLY A 344 11.76 6.83 -6.99
N VAL A 345 12.13 7.94 -7.64
CA VAL A 345 12.64 9.14 -6.93
C VAL A 345 11.55 9.81 -6.09
N CYS A 346 10.28 9.73 -6.52
CA CYS A 346 9.15 10.23 -5.73
C CYS A 346 8.92 9.41 -4.45
N VAL A 347 9.30 8.14 -4.47
CA VAL A 347 9.11 7.15 -3.41
C VAL A 347 9.95 7.45 -2.16
N CYS A 348 11.20 7.88 -2.36
CA CYS A 348 12.21 7.92 -1.29
C CYS A 348 11.88 8.86 -0.13
N VAL A 349 11.02 9.86 -0.33
CA VAL A 349 10.79 10.93 0.66
C VAL A 349 9.56 10.70 1.55
N CYS A 350 8.70 9.71 1.24
CA CYS A 350 7.46 9.46 1.99
C CYS A 350 7.32 8.03 2.55
N VAL A 351 8.36 7.19 2.43
CA VAL A 351 8.25 5.74 2.63
C VAL A 351 8.65 5.27 4.03
N CYS A 352 9.47 6.02 4.78
CA CYS A 352 9.92 5.59 6.11
C CYS A 352 8.77 5.28 7.09
N PRO A 353 7.73 6.13 7.23
CA PRO A 353 6.67 5.83 8.18
C PRO A 353 5.94 4.50 7.96
N PRO A 354 5.63 4.06 6.71
CA PRO A 354 4.99 2.76 6.48
C PRO A 354 5.86 1.53 6.78
N VAL A 355 7.18 1.63 6.79
CA VAL A 355 8.06 0.48 7.08
C VAL A 355 8.18 0.21 8.57
N ALA A 356 8.24 1.26 9.38
CA ALA A 356 8.48 1.14 10.82
C ALA A 356 7.55 0.15 11.54
N PRO A 357 6.22 0.13 11.31
CA PRO A 357 5.33 -0.84 11.95
C PRO A 357 5.63 -2.30 11.59
N LEU A 358 6.23 -2.56 10.43
CA LEU A 358 6.58 -3.92 9.99
C LEU A 358 7.74 -4.51 10.79
N CYS A 359 8.58 -3.67 11.40
CA CYS A 359 9.69 -4.13 12.24
C CYS A 359 9.22 -4.89 13.49
N PHE A 360 7.97 -4.67 13.94
CA PHE A 360 7.36 -5.44 15.03
C PHE A 360 6.92 -6.84 14.60
N LEU A 361 6.80 -7.09 13.30
CA LEU A 361 6.33 -8.36 12.76
C LEU A 361 7.48 -9.24 12.25
N TYR A 362 8.56 -8.63 11.78
CA TYR A 362 9.65 -9.35 11.12
C TYR A 362 10.99 -8.92 11.68
N ASN A 363 11.78 -9.90 12.11
CA ASN A 363 13.12 -9.72 12.69
C ASN A 363 14.26 -9.99 11.69
N GLU A 364 13.94 -10.51 10.50
CA GLU A 364 14.91 -10.75 9.43
C GLU A 364 14.82 -9.66 8.37
N PRO A 365 15.93 -8.95 8.05
CA PRO A 365 15.92 -7.86 7.07
C PRO A 365 15.43 -8.28 5.68
N SER A 366 15.81 -9.46 5.21
CA SER A 366 15.37 -10.00 3.90
C SER A 366 13.86 -10.22 3.84
N LYS A 367 13.27 -10.76 4.91
CA LYS A 367 11.84 -11.00 5.02
C LYS A 367 11.06 -9.70 5.14
N LEU A 368 11.53 -8.78 5.99
CA LEU A 368 10.95 -7.46 6.12
C LEU A 368 10.94 -6.71 4.77
N TYR A 369 12.08 -6.72 4.07
CA TYR A 369 12.19 -6.11 2.74
C TYR A 369 11.24 -6.74 1.74
N SER A 370 11.14 -8.06 1.70
CA SER A 370 10.27 -8.78 0.77
C SER A 370 8.78 -8.43 1.00
N VAL A 371 8.33 -8.43 2.26
CA VAL A 371 6.97 -8.04 2.63
C VAL A 371 6.72 -6.56 2.31
N PHE A 372 7.64 -5.68 2.69
CA PHE A 372 7.52 -4.25 2.41
C PHE A 372 7.46 -3.98 0.90
N ARG A 373 8.34 -4.60 0.10
CA ARG A 373 8.35 -4.47 -1.37
C ARG A 373 6.99 -4.80 -1.97
N GLU A 374 6.40 -5.93 -1.57
CA GLU A 374 5.10 -6.36 -2.09
C GLU A 374 3.96 -5.43 -1.62
N MET A 375 3.96 -5.03 -0.34
CA MET A 375 2.99 -4.03 0.16
C MET A 375 3.13 -2.71 -0.58
N TYR A 376 4.36 -2.28 -0.82
CA TYR A 376 4.62 -1.03 -1.52
C TYR A 376 4.10 -1.09 -2.96
N ILE A 377 4.46 -2.12 -3.72
CA ILE A 377 4.06 -2.27 -5.12
C ILE A 377 2.54 -2.38 -5.27
N ARG A 378 1.87 -3.12 -4.38
CA ARG A 378 0.43 -3.38 -4.49
C ARG A 378 -0.43 -2.23 -3.98
N TYR A 379 -0.01 -1.57 -2.90
CA TYR A 379 -0.84 -0.59 -2.18
C TYR A 379 -0.20 0.80 -2.11
N PHE A 380 0.93 0.94 -1.43
CA PHE A 380 1.45 2.26 -1.07
C PHE A 380 1.93 3.08 -2.27
N PHE A 381 2.40 2.43 -3.34
CA PHE A 381 2.73 3.12 -4.58
C PHE A 381 1.54 3.93 -5.12
N ARG A 382 0.32 3.41 -4.99
CA ARG A 382 -0.90 4.10 -5.43
C ARG A 382 -1.20 5.36 -4.61
N LEU A 383 -0.68 5.46 -3.38
CA LEU A 383 -0.81 6.66 -2.55
C LEU A 383 0.17 7.77 -2.95
N HIS A 384 1.23 7.42 -3.68
CA HIS A 384 2.29 8.34 -4.09
C HIS A 384 2.31 8.62 -5.61
N SER A 385 1.31 8.13 -6.34
CA SER A 385 1.22 8.28 -7.80
C SER A 385 -0.10 8.91 -8.22
N ILE A 386 -0.02 9.82 -9.20
CA ILE A 386 -1.20 10.45 -9.80
C ILE A 386 -1.74 9.53 -10.89
N SER A 387 -2.85 8.87 -10.58
CA SER A 387 -3.49 7.92 -11.49
C SER A 387 -5.01 7.91 -11.32
N SER A 388 -5.71 7.36 -12.30
CA SER A 388 -7.15 7.13 -12.24
C SER A 388 -7.54 5.82 -11.53
N SER A 389 -6.59 5.16 -10.88
CA SER A 389 -6.84 3.92 -10.15
C SER A 389 -7.95 4.11 -9.10
N PRO A 390 -8.92 3.19 -9.00
CA PRO A 390 -10.01 3.28 -8.02
C PRO A 390 -9.55 3.36 -6.55
N SER A 391 -8.41 2.75 -6.24
CA SER A 391 -7.78 2.82 -4.91
C SER A 391 -6.54 3.72 -4.90
N GLY A 392 -6.37 4.60 -5.90
CA GLY A 392 -5.28 5.58 -5.94
C GLY A 392 -5.59 6.82 -5.10
N ILE A 393 -4.56 7.59 -4.76
CA ILE A 393 -4.71 8.77 -3.89
C ILE A 393 -5.74 9.78 -4.41
N VAL A 394 -5.84 9.97 -5.72
CA VAL A 394 -6.83 10.90 -6.33
C VAL A 394 -8.26 10.43 -6.03
N SER A 395 -8.53 9.14 -6.25
CA SER A 395 -9.83 8.54 -5.96
C SER A 395 -10.16 8.53 -4.47
N LEU A 396 -9.18 8.27 -3.61
CA LEU A 396 -9.36 8.29 -2.15
C LEU A 396 -9.66 9.70 -1.63
N CYS A 397 -8.98 10.72 -2.15
CA CYS A 397 -9.26 12.12 -1.81
C CYS A 397 -10.67 12.52 -2.23
N LEU A 398 -11.08 12.15 -3.45
CA LEU A 398 -12.43 12.41 -3.95
C LEU A 398 -13.48 11.66 -3.12
N GLN A 399 -13.22 10.39 -2.78
CA GLN A 399 -14.12 9.58 -1.95
C GLN A 399 -14.30 10.18 -0.56
N PHE A 400 -13.20 10.57 0.09
CA PHE A 400 -13.23 11.26 1.39
C PHE A 400 -14.10 12.51 1.35
N GLU A 401 -13.90 13.41 0.38
CA GLU A 401 -14.69 14.63 0.24
C GLU A 401 -16.16 14.31 0.01
N ARG A 402 -16.48 13.34 -0.85
CA ARG A 402 -17.89 12.95 -1.09
C ARG A 402 -18.54 12.32 0.12
N LEU A 403 -17.84 11.50 0.89
CA LEU A 403 -18.34 10.93 2.13
C LEU A 403 -18.72 12.03 3.14
N LEU A 404 -17.86 13.05 3.31
CA LEU A 404 -18.18 14.18 4.18
C LEU A 404 -19.33 15.02 3.64
N GLN A 405 -19.34 15.33 2.35
CA GLN A 405 -20.40 16.14 1.73
C GLN A 405 -21.77 15.48 1.83
N THR A 406 -21.84 14.18 1.67
CA THR A 406 -23.12 13.45 1.70
C THR A 406 -23.58 13.06 3.09
N HIS A 407 -22.64 12.76 3.98
CA HIS A 407 -22.94 12.24 5.32
C HIS A 407 -22.88 13.30 6.43
N LEU A 408 -21.98 14.26 6.29
CA LEU A 408 -21.77 15.36 7.24
C LEU A 408 -21.80 16.73 6.54
N PRO A 409 -22.87 17.08 5.81
CA PRO A 409 -22.89 18.28 4.98
C PRO A 409 -22.74 19.57 5.80
N GLN A 410 -23.33 19.64 6.98
CA GLN A 410 -23.24 20.82 7.85
C GLN A 410 -21.80 21.04 8.33
N LEU A 411 -21.11 19.98 8.76
CA LEU A 411 -19.72 20.04 9.17
C LEU A 411 -18.81 20.43 8.00
N PHE A 412 -19.01 19.82 6.83
CA PHE A 412 -18.23 20.12 5.64
C PHE A 412 -18.36 21.59 5.25
N TYR A 413 -19.57 22.11 5.27
CA TYR A 413 -19.86 23.52 4.96
C TYR A 413 -19.25 24.47 5.99
N HIS A 414 -19.43 24.19 7.30
CA HIS A 414 -18.85 24.97 8.39
C HIS A 414 -17.33 25.07 8.27
N LEU A 415 -16.63 23.92 8.15
CA LEU A 415 -15.18 23.90 8.02
C LEU A 415 -14.69 24.67 6.79
N ARG A 416 -15.42 24.58 5.69
CA ARG A 416 -15.10 25.35 4.49
C ARG A 416 -15.25 26.85 4.71
N GLN A 417 -16.31 27.31 5.40
CA GLN A 417 -16.53 28.72 5.69
C GLN A 417 -15.41 29.34 6.51
N ILE A 418 -14.87 28.63 7.48
CA ILE A 418 -13.75 29.09 8.31
C ILE A 418 -12.37 28.88 7.64
N GLY A 419 -12.33 28.42 6.38
CA GLY A 419 -11.09 28.16 5.66
C GLY A 419 -10.36 26.86 6.04
N ALA A 420 -10.94 26.03 6.90
CA ALA A 420 -10.42 24.76 7.37
C ALA A 420 -10.87 23.61 6.45
N GLN A 421 -10.43 23.59 5.21
CA GLN A 421 -10.85 22.57 4.25
C GLN A 421 -10.43 21.16 4.72
N PRO A 422 -11.38 20.22 4.90
CA PRO A 422 -11.12 18.92 5.52
C PRO A 422 -10.02 18.11 4.83
N LEU A 423 -9.97 18.14 3.51
CA LEU A 423 -8.95 17.38 2.76
C LEU A 423 -7.52 17.88 3.03
N ARG A 424 -7.31 19.16 3.28
CA ARG A 424 -5.99 19.70 3.62
C ARG A 424 -5.46 19.14 4.94
N ILE A 425 -6.35 18.80 5.86
CA ILE A 425 -6.01 18.18 7.14
C ILE A 425 -5.82 16.67 6.97
N ALA A 426 -6.76 15.98 6.33
CA ALA A 426 -6.78 14.53 6.22
C ALA A 426 -5.75 13.97 5.23
N PHE A 427 -5.31 14.76 4.25
CA PHE A 427 -4.41 14.27 3.19
C PHE A 427 -3.14 13.62 3.74
N LYS A 428 -2.54 14.23 4.76
CA LYS A 428 -1.32 13.71 5.41
C LYS A 428 -1.52 12.33 6.04
N TRP A 429 -2.73 12.01 6.50
CA TRP A 429 -3.07 10.68 7.03
C TRP A 429 -3.22 9.67 5.90
N MET A 430 -3.95 10.04 4.85
CA MET A 430 -4.25 9.15 3.72
C MET A 430 -3.02 8.80 2.92
N VAL A 431 -2.15 9.76 2.61
CA VAL A 431 -0.91 9.52 1.84
C VAL A 431 0.06 8.58 2.56
N ARG A 432 -0.05 8.47 3.88
CA ARG A 432 0.74 7.57 4.73
C ARG A 432 -0.02 6.33 5.20
N ALA A 433 -1.23 6.10 4.69
CA ALA A 433 -2.13 5.06 5.21
C ALA A 433 -2.19 5.05 6.74
N PHE A 434 -2.28 6.24 7.36
CA PHE A 434 -2.28 6.53 8.79
C PHE A 434 -1.00 6.18 9.57
N SER A 435 0.07 5.75 8.91
CA SER A 435 1.34 5.49 9.60
C SER A 435 1.90 6.77 10.22
N GLY A 436 2.32 6.68 11.49
CA GLY A 436 2.79 7.81 12.29
C GLY A 436 1.67 8.68 12.90
N TYR A 437 0.41 8.24 12.79
CA TYR A 437 -0.76 8.93 13.39
C TYR A 437 -1.56 8.04 14.34
N LEU A 438 -1.70 6.76 14.02
CA LEU A 438 -2.34 5.76 14.88
C LEU A 438 -1.28 5.04 15.73
N SER A 439 -1.70 4.49 16.87
CA SER A 439 -0.88 3.51 17.59
C SER A 439 -0.60 2.29 16.72
N THR A 440 0.53 1.64 16.93
CA THR A 440 0.98 0.51 16.07
C THR A 440 -0.03 -0.62 16.01
N ASP A 441 -0.66 -0.97 17.13
CA ASP A 441 -1.69 -2.01 17.20
C ASP A 441 -2.91 -1.66 16.34
N GLN A 442 -3.41 -0.43 16.41
CA GLN A 442 -4.54 0.04 15.61
C GLN A 442 -4.20 0.17 14.13
N LEU A 443 -2.98 0.58 13.83
CA LEU A 443 -2.48 0.67 12.46
C LEU A 443 -2.41 -0.71 11.80
N LEU A 444 -1.90 -1.72 12.50
CA LEU A 444 -1.83 -3.08 11.99
C LEU A 444 -3.22 -3.68 11.76
N LEU A 445 -4.20 -3.37 12.63
CA LEU A 445 -5.60 -3.74 12.42
C LEU A 445 -6.19 -3.09 11.17
N LEU A 446 -5.86 -1.84 10.87
CA LEU A 446 -6.27 -1.18 9.63
C LEU A 446 -5.65 -1.88 8.40
N TRP A 447 -4.35 -2.19 8.46
CA TRP A 447 -3.65 -2.81 7.35
C TRP A 447 -4.05 -4.26 7.11
N ASP A 448 -4.46 -5.01 8.15
CA ASP A 448 -5.13 -6.31 7.98
C ASP A 448 -6.30 -6.19 7.00
N ARG A 449 -7.11 -5.13 7.12
CA ARG A 449 -8.28 -4.91 6.27
C ARG A 449 -7.89 -4.45 4.87
N ILE A 450 -6.85 -3.63 4.73
CA ILE A 450 -6.31 -3.29 3.40
C ILE A 450 -5.92 -4.55 2.64
N LEU A 451 -5.19 -5.46 3.30
CA LEU A 451 -4.79 -6.74 2.71
C LEU A 451 -5.99 -7.67 2.48
N GLY A 452 -6.88 -7.80 3.46
CA GLY A 452 -8.04 -8.68 3.40
C GLY A 452 -9.04 -8.30 2.32
N TYR A 453 -9.28 -7.01 2.13
CA TYR A 453 -10.19 -6.49 1.10
C TYR A 453 -9.48 -6.13 -0.21
N ASP A 454 -8.16 -6.22 -0.27
CA ASP A 454 -7.33 -5.78 -1.40
C ASP A 454 -7.67 -4.35 -1.86
N SER A 455 -7.93 -3.48 -0.90
CA SER A 455 -8.41 -2.12 -1.17
C SER A 455 -7.92 -1.10 -0.16
N LEU A 456 -7.55 0.08 -0.67
CA LEU A 456 -7.19 1.24 0.14
C LEU A 456 -8.39 2.13 0.49
N GLU A 457 -9.60 1.83 0.02
CA GLU A 457 -10.78 2.66 0.28
C GLU A 457 -11.09 2.81 1.77
N VAL A 458 -10.76 1.78 2.56
CA VAL A 458 -10.90 1.83 4.03
C VAL A 458 -10.11 2.99 4.66
N VAL A 459 -9.06 3.47 4.00
CA VAL A 459 -8.27 4.65 4.43
C VAL A 459 -9.11 5.93 4.31
N ALA A 460 -9.83 6.11 3.22
CA ALA A 460 -10.74 7.25 3.04
C ALA A 460 -11.95 7.16 3.97
N VAL A 461 -12.48 5.95 4.17
CA VAL A 461 -13.58 5.69 5.12
C VAL A 461 -13.15 6.04 6.54
N LEU A 462 -11.99 5.58 6.99
CA LEU A 462 -11.47 5.92 8.33
C LEU A 462 -11.25 7.42 8.49
N ALA A 463 -10.69 8.09 7.48
CA ALA A 463 -10.52 9.55 7.53
C ALA A 463 -11.86 10.27 7.72
N ALA A 464 -12.91 9.87 6.99
CA ALA A 464 -14.24 10.42 7.15
C ALA A 464 -14.85 10.08 8.54
N ALA A 465 -14.61 8.84 9.02
CA ALA A 465 -15.07 8.41 10.34
C ALA A 465 -14.44 9.21 11.49
N VAL A 466 -13.17 9.61 11.37
CA VAL A 466 -12.49 10.48 12.34
C VAL A 466 -13.18 11.86 12.39
N PHE A 467 -13.52 12.44 11.25
CA PHE A 467 -14.27 13.69 11.21
C PHE A 467 -15.68 13.54 11.81
N ALA A 468 -16.36 12.43 11.53
CA ALA A 468 -17.67 12.14 12.12
C ALA A 468 -17.58 12.01 13.64
N PHE A 469 -16.58 11.30 14.14
CA PHE A 469 -16.36 11.13 15.59
C PHE A 469 -16.05 12.44 16.32
N ARG A 470 -15.34 13.36 15.67
CA ARG A 470 -14.99 14.68 16.22
C ARG A 470 -15.96 15.79 15.78
N ALA A 471 -17.11 15.44 15.17
CA ALA A 471 -18.01 16.40 14.53
C ALA A 471 -18.49 17.49 15.49
N GLU A 472 -18.89 17.15 16.71
CA GLU A 472 -19.34 18.10 17.71
C GLU A 472 -18.29 19.18 18.01
N ASN A 473 -17.07 18.72 18.34
CA ASN A 473 -15.96 19.63 18.63
C ASN A 473 -15.57 20.46 17.39
N LEU A 474 -15.65 19.87 16.20
CA LEU A 474 -15.33 20.55 14.95
C LEU A 474 -16.40 21.59 14.53
N MET A 475 -17.63 21.47 14.99
CA MET A 475 -18.65 22.47 14.75
C MET A 475 -18.44 23.74 15.59
N GLU A 476 -17.69 23.67 16.68
CA GLU A 476 -17.39 24.80 17.57
C GLU A 476 -16.14 25.58 17.16
N VAL A 477 -15.29 25.03 16.28
CA VAL A 477 -14.02 25.69 15.88
C VAL A 477 -14.28 26.86 14.93
N THR A 478 -13.45 27.90 15.04
CA THR A 478 -13.58 29.13 14.25
C THR A 478 -12.40 29.39 13.32
N SER A 479 -11.39 28.52 13.32
CA SER A 479 -10.18 28.70 12.51
C SER A 479 -9.59 27.36 12.08
N LEU A 480 -8.71 27.39 11.05
CA LEU A 480 -7.93 26.23 10.63
C LEU A 480 -7.08 25.69 11.78
N ALA A 481 -6.40 26.56 12.52
CA ALA A 481 -5.52 26.14 13.61
C ALA A 481 -6.29 25.40 14.73
N SER A 482 -7.49 25.85 15.09
CA SER A 482 -8.34 25.17 16.07
C SER A 482 -8.87 23.84 15.53
N ALA A 483 -9.21 23.74 14.24
CA ALA A 483 -9.58 22.48 13.62
C ALA A 483 -8.43 21.46 13.59
N GLU A 484 -7.22 21.93 13.25
CA GLU A 484 -6.02 21.08 13.30
C GLU A 484 -5.69 20.62 14.72
N ALA A 485 -5.90 21.45 15.73
CA ALA A 485 -5.69 21.09 17.13
C ALA A 485 -6.66 19.99 17.60
N VAL A 486 -7.96 20.08 17.23
CA VAL A 486 -8.95 19.03 17.53
C VAL A 486 -8.57 17.68 16.87
N LEU A 487 -7.94 17.72 15.70
CA LEU A 487 -7.58 16.55 14.91
C LEU A 487 -6.09 16.16 15.05
N ALA A 488 -5.35 16.76 15.97
CA ALA A 488 -3.90 16.55 16.07
C ALA A 488 -3.55 15.14 16.56
N ASP A 489 -4.26 14.66 17.59
CA ASP A 489 -3.97 13.37 18.20
C ASP A 489 -4.99 12.31 17.77
N LEU A 490 -4.50 11.31 17.05
CA LEU A 490 -5.24 10.12 16.63
C LEU A 490 -4.75 8.84 17.33
N SER A 491 -3.74 8.92 18.20
CA SER A 491 -3.10 7.75 18.80
C SER A 491 -4.01 6.92 19.70
N THR A 492 -5.02 7.56 20.29
CA THR A 492 -5.99 6.93 21.19
C THR A 492 -7.22 6.34 20.47
N LEU A 493 -7.33 6.55 19.17
CA LEU A 493 -8.50 6.13 18.40
C LEU A 493 -8.55 4.62 18.20
N LYS A 494 -9.73 4.04 18.35
CA LYS A 494 -10.01 2.65 18.02
C LYS A 494 -10.57 2.56 16.61
N VAL A 495 -9.77 2.01 15.69
CA VAL A 495 -10.05 2.02 14.24
C VAL A 495 -11.34 1.27 13.89
N MET A 496 -11.50 0.07 14.42
CA MET A 496 -12.62 -0.79 14.00
C MET A 496 -13.98 -0.27 14.45
N PRO A 497 -14.18 0.15 15.71
CA PRO A 497 -15.43 0.78 16.13
C PRO A 497 -15.78 2.02 15.29
N LEU A 498 -14.79 2.86 14.97
CA LEU A 498 -15.01 4.06 14.14
C LEU A 498 -15.53 3.71 12.75
N ILE A 499 -14.89 2.76 12.07
CA ILE A 499 -15.30 2.31 10.72
C ILE A 499 -16.69 1.68 10.77
N GLN A 500 -16.96 0.83 11.77
CA GLN A 500 -18.24 0.15 11.90
C GLN A 500 -19.38 1.16 12.16
N ILE A 501 -19.21 2.08 13.09
CA ILE A 501 -20.20 3.10 13.39
C ILE A 501 -20.45 3.98 12.16
N PHE A 502 -19.40 4.44 11.50
CA PHE A 502 -19.53 5.30 10.33
C PHE A 502 -20.26 4.61 9.16
N LEU A 503 -19.95 3.33 8.89
CA LEU A 503 -20.57 2.60 7.80
C LEU A 503 -21.97 2.06 8.13
N PHE A 504 -22.16 1.50 9.33
CA PHE A 504 -23.30 0.64 9.64
C PHE A 504 -24.22 1.16 10.71
N ALA A 505 -23.85 2.17 11.51
CA ALA A 505 -24.84 2.82 12.37
C ALA A 505 -25.91 3.45 11.48
N THR A 506 -27.16 3.13 11.74
CA THR A 506 -28.29 3.83 11.14
C THR A 506 -28.17 5.30 11.52
N ALA A 507 -28.23 6.17 10.50
CA ALA A 507 -28.26 7.61 10.74
C ALA A 507 -29.29 7.92 11.84
N ILE A 508 -28.78 8.44 12.94
CA ILE A 508 -29.61 9.09 13.96
C ILE A 508 -30.05 10.41 13.40
#